data_995b9fc878573b3dc5bd529f3a31ff05
#
_entry.id   995b9fc878573b3dc5bd529f3a31ff05
#
_cell.length_a   1.000
_cell.length_b   1.000
_cell.length_c   1.000
_cell.angle_alpha   90.00
_cell.angle_beta   90.00
_cell.angle_gamma   90.00
#
_symmetry.space_group_name_H-M   'P 1'
#
loop_
_entity.id
_entity.type
_entity.pdbx_description
1 polymer ?
#
loop_
_entity_poly.entity_id
_entity_poly.type
_entity_poly.pdbx_seq_one_letter_code
_entity_poly.pdbx_strand_id
1 'polypeptide(L)'
;MKTTTIAKLLTIITIVAIGYFALPKLIGLEQSVKGFSNFNEVIGIPNNIARYVTGVVELITAILLILSLTRKSEVAHILGYLLLTGTMLGGLLTEYLIRPEPKMMLVYIAIALLIIAVYQLLNTYSLKTVDHE
;
A
#
# COMPACT_ATOMS: atom_id res chain seq x y z
N MET A 1 11.00 19.91 12.26
CA MET A 1 9.85 20.64 11.66
C MET A 1 9.71 20.34 10.17
N LYS A 2 10.74 20.62 9.37
CA LYS A 2 10.70 20.28 7.94
C LYS A 2 10.45 18.80 7.69
N THR A 3 11.10 17.93 8.46
CA THR A 3 10.94 16.47 8.37
C THR A 3 9.49 16.06 8.63
N THR A 4 8.84 16.68 9.64
CA THR A 4 7.45 16.38 9.97
C THR A 4 6.50 16.80 8.85
N THR A 5 6.74 17.95 8.23
CA THR A 5 5.93 18.43 7.12
C THR A 5 6.07 17.52 5.91
N ILE A 6 7.31 17.12 5.59
CA ILE A 6 7.57 16.19 4.49
C ILE A 6 6.88 14.85 4.75
N ALA A 7 6.98 14.34 5.99
CA ALA A 7 6.34 13.08 6.37
C ALA A 7 4.82 13.14 6.19
N LYS A 8 4.19 14.24 6.58
CA LYS A 8 2.74 14.43 6.40
C LYS A 8 2.35 14.48 4.94
N LEU A 9 3.12 15.21 4.12
CA LEU A 9 2.86 15.28 2.68
C LEU A 9 2.98 13.93 2.02
N LEU A 10 4.01 13.15 2.37
CA LEU A 10 4.20 11.80 1.84
C LEU A 10 3.03 10.89 2.25
N THR A 11 2.54 11.03 3.46
CA THR A 11 1.38 10.25 3.92
C THR A 11 0.11 10.62 3.14
N ILE A 12 -0.12 11.90 2.88
CA ILE A 12 -1.27 12.34 2.08
C ILE A 12 -1.18 11.77 0.66
N ILE A 13 -0.02 11.85 0.04
CA ILE A 13 0.22 11.29 -1.30
C ILE A 13 -0.07 9.79 -1.29
N THR A 14 0.41 9.09 -0.27
CA THR A 14 0.21 7.65 -0.13
C THR A 14 -1.27 7.30 0.02
N ILE A 15 -2.02 8.06 0.84
CA ILE A 15 -3.45 7.84 1.02
C ILE A 15 -4.20 7.96 -0.31
N VAL A 16 -3.90 9.01 -1.08
CA VAL A 16 -4.54 9.23 -2.37
C VAL A 16 -4.20 8.07 -3.33
N ALA A 17 -2.94 7.68 -3.39
CA ALA A 17 -2.50 6.61 -4.29
C ALA A 17 -3.13 5.26 -3.93
N ILE A 18 -3.12 4.90 -2.64
CA ILE A 18 -3.66 3.61 -2.20
C ILE A 18 -5.19 3.57 -2.35
N GLY A 19 -5.86 4.69 -2.11
CA GLY A 19 -7.30 4.80 -2.35
C GLY A 19 -7.64 4.62 -3.83
N TYR A 20 -6.84 5.20 -4.70
CA TYR A 20 -6.98 5.04 -6.15
C TYR A 20 -6.85 3.56 -6.56
N PHE A 21 -6.01 2.80 -5.89
CA PHE A 21 -5.87 1.36 -6.15
C PHE A 21 -6.99 0.52 -5.53
N ALA A 22 -7.43 0.88 -4.33
CA ALA A 22 -8.43 0.11 -3.59
C ALA A 22 -9.82 0.18 -4.22
N LEU A 23 -10.26 1.37 -4.61
CA LEU A 23 -11.61 1.59 -5.09
C LEU A 23 -11.98 0.75 -6.32
N PRO A 24 -11.16 0.69 -7.39
CA PRO A 24 -11.48 -0.16 -8.54
C PRO A 24 -11.60 -1.63 -8.18
N LYS A 25 -10.80 -2.11 -7.23
CA LYS A 25 -10.85 -3.50 -6.79
C LYS A 25 -12.15 -3.82 -6.06
N LEU A 26 -12.60 -2.89 -5.21
CA LEU A 26 -13.80 -3.10 -4.39
C LEU A 26 -15.10 -2.97 -5.18
N ILE A 27 -15.15 -2.02 -6.13
CA ILE A 27 -16.35 -1.82 -6.95
C ILE A 27 -16.37 -2.70 -8.20
N GLY A 28 -15.29 -3.41 -8.48
CA GLY A 28 -15.25 -4.36 -9.59
C GLY A 28 -15.14 -3.74 -10.97
N LEU A 29 -14.35 -2.66 -11.12
CA LEU A 29 -14.11 -2.08 -12.43
C LEU A 29 -13.41 -3.09 -13.33
N GLU A 30 -13.74 -3.06 -14.61
CA GLU A 30 -13.24 -4.01 -15.61
C GLU A 30 -11.72 -4.11 -15.60
N GLN A 31 -11.04 -2.98 -15.48
CA GLN A 31 -9.59 -2.92 -15.43
C GLN A 31 -9.02 -3.75 -14.28
N SER A 32 -9.65 -3.66 -13.10
CA SER A 32 -9.23 -4.40 -11.91
C SER A 32 -9.56 -5.89 -12.04
N VAL A 33 -10.74 -6.22 -12.56
CA VAL A 33 -11.15 -7.61 -12.81
C VAL A 33 -10.17 -8.29 -13.75
N LYS A 34 -9.78 -7.63 -14.82
CA LYS A 34 -8.78 -8.15 -15.76
C LYS A 34 -7.42 -8.35 -15.10
N GLY A 35 -7.04 -7.41 -14.20
CA GLY A 35 -5.77 -7.50 -13.49
C GLY A 35 -5.65 -8.73 -12.60
N PHE A 36 -6.77 -9.27 -12.14
CA PHE A 36 -6.80 -10.46 -11.28
C PHE A 36 -7.21 -11.74 -12.00
N SER A 37 -7.25 -11.73 -13.34
CA SER A 37 -7.78 -12.85 -14.11
C SER A 37 -6.94 -14.12 -14.09
N ASN A 38 -5.70 -14.06 -13.63
CA ASN A 38 -4.76 -15.19 -13.63
C ASN A 38 -4.52 -15.80 -12.24
N PHE A 39 -5.13 -15.27 -11.18
CA PHE A 39 -4.87 -15.74 -9.82
C PHE A 39 -5.25 -17.21 -9.62
N ASN A 40 -6.43 -17.59 -10.09
CA ASN A 40 -6.89 -18.96 -9.90
C ASN A 40 -5.99 -19.97 -10.64
N GLU A 41 -5.55 -19.63 -11.84
CA GLU A 41 -4.70 -20.52 -12.64
C GLU A 41 -3.30 -20.70 -12.03
N VAL A 42 -2.74 -19.64 -11.44
CA VAL A 42 -1.36 -19.66 -10.97
C VAL A 42 -1.24 -20.18 -9.55
N ILE A 43 -2.09 -19.72 -8.63
CA ILE A 43 -1.99 -20.07 -7.21
C ILE A 43 -3.24 -20.69 -6.61
N GLY A 44 -4.27 -20.93 -7.42
CA GLY A 44 -5.47 -21.62 -6.96
C GLY A 44 -6.42 -20.79 -6.12
N ILE A 45 -6.22 -19.47 -6.00
CA ILE A 45 -7.12 -18.57 -5.29
C ILE A 45 -8.12 -18.00 -6.30
N PRO A 46 -9.44 -18.09 -6.03
CA PRO A 46 -10.42 -17.52 -6.95
C PRO A 46 -10.13 -16.03 -7.22
N ASN A 47 -10.23 -15.63 -8.48
CA ASN A 47 -9.86 -14.28 -8.93
C ASN A 47 -10.59 -13.18 -8.16
N ASN A 48 -11.90 -13.35 -7.95
CA ASN A 48 -12.70 -12.36 -7.24
C ASN A 48 -12.30 -12.24 -5.76
N ILE A 49 -11.99 -13.37 -5.12
CA ILE A 49 -11.55 -13.36 -3.72
C ILE A 49 -10.22 -12.63 -3.59
N ALA A 50 -9.26 -12.93 -4.47
CA ALA A 50 -7.96 -12.24 -4.46
C ALA A 50 -8.14 -10.73 -4.63
N ARG A 51 -9.02 -10.31 -5.56
CA ARG A 51 -9.30 -8.90 -5.82
C ARG A 51 -9.92 -8.20 -4.61
N TYR A 52 -10.95 -8.78 -4.01
CA TYR A 52 -11.61 -8.18 -2.85
C TYR A 52 -10.70 -8.13 -1.63
N VAL A 53 -9.96 -9.19 -1.35
CA VAL A 53 -9.02 -9.23 -0.21
C VAL A 53 -7.97 -8.15 -0.37
N THR A 54 -7.39 -8.03 -1.54
CA THR A 54 -6.37 -6.98 -1.81
C THR A 54 -6.97 -5.59 -1.63
N GLY A 55 -8.16 -5.35 -2.18
CA GLY A 55 -8.85 -4.07 -2.05
C GLY A 55 -9.16 -3.72 -0.60
N VAL A 56 -9.62 -4.70 0.18
CA VAL A 56 -9.92 -4.48 1.61
C VAL A 56 -8.65 -4.15 2.39
N VAL A 57 -7.55 -4.88 2.15
CA VAL A 57 -6.28 -4.61 2.82
C VAL A 57 -5.77 -3.21 2.48
N GLU A 58 -5.89 -2.81 1.22
CA GLU A 58 -5.50 -1.46 0.79
C GLU A 58 -6.38 -0.39 1.43
N LEU A 59 -7.68 -0.65 1.56
CA LEU A 59 -8.61 0.27 2.23
C LEU A 59 -8.26 0.42 3.71
N ILE A 60 -7.97 -0.68 4.40
CA ILE A 60 -7.55 -0.65 5.79
C ILE A 60 -6.25 0.16 5.93
N THR A 61 -5.31 -0.04 5.01
CA THR A 61 -4.07 0.74 4.97
C THR A 61 -4.36 2.24 4.89
N ALA A 62 -5.25 2.64 3.97
CA ALA A 62 -5.63 4.03 3.81
C ALA A 62 -6.26 4.59 5.09
N ILE A 63 -7.16 3.83 5.72
CA ILE A 63 -7.83 4.25 6.96
C ILE A 63 -6.80 4.44 8.08
N LEU A 64 -5.86 3.51 8.23
CA LEU A 64 -4.81 3.63 9.25
C LEU A 64 -3.95 4.87 9.03
N LEU A 65 -3.59 5.16 7.79
CA LEU A 65 -2.80 6.35 7.47
C LEU A 65 -3.60 7.63 7.71
N ILE A 66 -4.89 7.65 7.43
CA ILE A 66 -5.76 8.78 7.75
C ILE A 66 -5.81 9.00 9.26
N LEU A 67 -5.97 7.92 10.05
CA LEU A 67 -5.97 8.01 11.51
C LEU A 67 -4.64 8.49 12.04
N SER A 68 -3.54 8.13 11.40
CA SER A 68 -2.21 8.60 11.80
C SER A 68 -2.10 10.12 11.68
N LEU A 69 -2.78 10.71 10.69
CA LEU A 69 -2.77 12.16 10.50
C LEU A 69 -3.78 12.88 11.38
N THR A 70 -5.02 12.36 11.43
CA THR A 70 -6.11 13.05 12.13
C THR A 70 -6.03 12.90 13.64
N ARG A 71 -5.59 11.75 14.13
CA ARG A 71 -5.47 11.48 15.57
C ARG A 71 -4.03 11.45 16.07
N LYS A 72 -3.09 11.75 15.18
CA LYS A 72 -1.66 11.72 15.49
C LYS A 72 -1.24 10.41 16.15
N SER A 73 -1.83 9.30 15.72
CA SER A 73 -1.58 7.97 16.27
C SER A 73 -0.31 7.38 15.65
N GLU A 74 0.70 7.15 16.47
CA GLU A 74 1.95 6.52 16.05
C GLU A 74 1.72 5.06 15.68
N VAL A 75 0.87 4.37 16.43
CA VAL A 75 0.54 2.97 16.17
C VAL A 75 -0.12 2.83 14.79
N ALA A 76 -1.08 3.72 14.48
CA ALA A 76 -1.73 3.71 13.17
C ALA A 76 -0.73 4.01 12.05
N HIS A 77 0.22 4.91 12.29
CA HIS A 77 1.27 5.23 11.32
C HIS A 77 2.14 4.01 11.01
N ILE A 78 2.62 3.34 12.04
CA ILE A 78 3.48 2.17 11.89
C ILE A 78 2.73 1.02 11.22
N LEU A 79 1.53 0.69 11.71
CA LEU A 79 0.73 -0.39 11.13
C LEU A 79 0.34 -0.09 9.68
N GLY A 80 -0.04 1.16 9.39
CA GLY A 80 -0.37 1.56 8.04
C GLY A 80 0.78 1.36 7.06
N TYR A 81 1.97 1.79 7.44
CA TYR A 81 3.14 1.64 6.56
C TYR A 81 3.66 0.20 6.50
N LEU A 82 3.49 -0.60 7.56
CA LEU A 82 3.79 -2.04 7.50
C LEU A 82 2.85 -2.75 6.53
N LEU A 83 1.55 -2.46 6.59
CA LEU A 83 0.58 -3.02 5.64
C LEU A 83 0.88 -2.55 4.22
N LEU A 84 1.24 -1.28 4.05
CA LEU A 84 1.61 -0.75 2.73
C LEU A 84 2.80 -1.52 2.17
N THR A 85 3.83 -1.75 2.99
CA THR A 85 5.01 -2.51 2.57
C THR A 85 4.62 -3.90 2.09
N GLY A 86 3.83 -4.62 2.88
CA GLY A 86 3.36 -5.95 2.51
C GLY A 86 2.53 -5.95 1.25
N THR A 87 1.63 -4.97 1.12
CA THR A 87 0.74 -4.84 -0.05
C THR A 87 1.55 -4.54 -1.32
N MET A 88 2.52 -3.64 -1.24
CA MET A 88 3.34 -3.29 -2.40
C MET A 88 4.25 -4.44 -2.81
N LEU A 89 4.83 -5.16 -1.84
CA LEU A 89 5.61 -6.37 -2.15
C LEU A 89 4.73 -7.44 -2.82
N GLY A 90 3.53 -7.65 -2.28
CA GLY A 90 2.56 -8.57 -2.88
C GLY A 90 2.16 -8.16 -4.29
N GLY A 91 1.98 -6.85 -4.51
CA GLY A 91 1.68 -6.32 -5.83
C GLY A 91 2.80 -6.56 -6.83
N LEU A 92 4.06 -6.35 -6.41
CA LEU A 92 5.22 -6.62 -7.27
C LEU A 92 5.32 -8.11 -7.60
N LEU A 93 5.10 -8.98 -6.63
CA LEU A 93 5.07 -10.42 -6.87
C LEU A 93 3.97 -10.80 -7.87
N THR A 94 2.80 -10.19 -7.75
CA THR A 94 1.68 -10.40 -8.66
C THR A 94 2.07 -10.02 -10.10
N GLU A 95 2.71 -8.86 -10.28
CA GLU A 95 3.08 -8.38 -11.60
C GLU A 95 4.08 -9.31 -12.30
N TYR A 96 5.03 -9.87 -11.56
CA TYR A 96 6.10 -10.69 -12.15
C TYR A 96 5.84 -12.18 -12.13
N LEU A 97 5.05 -12.69 -11.19
CA LEU A 97 4.85 -14.14 -11.03
C LEU A 97 3.47 -14.61 -11.49
N ILE A 98 2.45 -13.76 -11.40
CA ILE A 98 1.06 -14.16 -11.69
C ILE A 98 0.59 -13.63 -13.04
N ARG A 99 0.86 -12.36 -13.35
CA ARG A 99 0.46 -11.78 -14.63
C ARG A 99 1.37 -12.25 -15.76
N PRO A 100 0.80 -12.52 -16.97
CA PRO A 100 1.62 -12.87 -18.14
C PRO A 100 2.61 -11.77 -18.51
N GLU A 101 2.19 -10.50 -18.41
CA GLU A 101 3.04 -9.34 -18.68
C GLU A 101 2.89 -8.32 -17.55
N PRO A 102 4.01 -7.93 -16.92
CA PRO A 102 3.94 -6.92 -15.86
C PRO A 102 3.53 -5.55 -16.42
N LYS A 103 2.62 -4.88 -15.71
CA LYS A 103 2.19 -3.53 -16.07
C LYS A 103 3.16 -2.55 -15.42
N MET A 104 4.10 -2.04 -16.21
CA MET A 104 5.23 -1.25 -15.69
C MET A 104 4.79 -0.01 -14.91
N MET A 105 3.67 0.62 -15.29
CA MET A 105 3.15 1.75 -14.53
C MET A 105 2.87 1.37 -13.08
N LEU A 106 2.23 0.21 -12.86
CA LEU A 106 1.93 -0.28 -11.52
C LEU A 106 3.20 -0.66 -10.76
N VAL A 107 4.19 -1.23 -11.47
CA VAL A 107 5.49 -1.57 -10.89
C VAL A 107 6.19 -0.31 -10.38
N TYR A 108 6.24 0.74 -11.18
CA TYR A 108 6.89 1.99 -10.78
C TYR A 108 6.20 2.63 -9.58
N ILE A 109 4.87 2.66 -9.56
CA ILE A 109 4.11 3.22 -8.44
C ILE A 109 4.33 2.38 -7.18
N ALA A 110 4.33 1.05 -7.30
CA ALA A 110 4.57 0.17 -6.17
C ALA A 110 5.96 0.37 -5.58
N ILE A 111 6.98 0.52 -6.43
CA ILE A 111 8.35 0.79 -5.96
C ILE A 111 8.42 2.14 -5.26
N ALA A 112 7.78 3.18 -5.82
CA ALA A 112 7.77 4.51 -5.22
C ALA A 112 7.10 4.47 -3.82
N LEU A 113 5.95 3.82 -3.71
CA LEU A 113 5.24 3.69 -2.43
C LEU A 113 6.03 2.85 -1.43
N LEU A 114 6.73 1.82 -1.91
CA LEU A 114 7.59 1.00 -1.06
C LEU A 114 8.75 1.83 -0.49
N ILE A 115 9.38 2.66 -1.30
CA ILE A 115 10.44 3.57 -0.86
C ILE A 115 9.89 4.53 0.20
N ILE A 116 8.71 5.10 -0.03
CA ILE A 116 8.06 5.99 0.94
C ILE A 116 7.80 5.25 2.25
N ALA A 117 7.29 4.02 2.19
CA ALA A 117 6.99 3.22 3.37
C ALA A 117 8.25 2.95 4.20
N VAL A 118 9.33 2.53 3.55
CA VAL A 118 10.61 2.27 4.23
C VAL A 118 11.15 3.56 4.86
N TYR A 119 11.12 4.66 4.12
CA TYR A 119 11.56 5.96 4.64
C TYR A 119 10.77 6.36 5.89
N GLN A 120 9.44 6.26 5.84
CA GLN A 120 8.58 6.64 6.96
C GLN A 120 8.81 5.76 8.19
N LEU A 121 8.97 4.45 7.98
CA LEU A 121 9.22 3.53 9.08
C LEU A 121 10.59 3.77 9.73
N LEU A 122 11.62 3.98 8.92
CA LEU A 122 12.97 4.28 9.43
C LEU A 122 13.00 5.63 10.14
N ASN A 123 12.32 6.63 9.62
CA ASN A 123 12.26 7.96 10.22
C ASN A 123 11.59 7.89 11.60
N THR A 124 10.48 7.15 11.72
CA THR A 124 9.78 6.96 12.98
C THR A 124 10.66 6.25 14.00
N TYR A 125 11.34 5.19 13.59
CA TYR A 125 12.25 4.44 14.45
C TYR A 125 13.41 5.32 14.93
N SER A 126 14.00 6.09 14.03
CA SER A 126 15.11 7.00 14.35
C SER A 126 14.72 8.05 15.39
N LEU A 127 13.53 8.65 15.23
CA LEU A 127 13.01 9.64 16.18
C LEU A 127 12.77 9.04 17.56
N LYS A 128 12.24 7.81 17.62
CA LYS A 128 12.05 7.10 18.89
C LYS A 128 13.35 6.83 19.62
N THR A 129 14.37 6.41 18.88
CA THR A 129 15.69 6.09 19.47
C THR A 129 16.31 7.36 20.07
N VAL A 130 16.17 8.50 19.38
CA VAL A 130 16.70 9.77 19.88
C VAL A 130 15.95 10.22 21.14
N ASP A 131 14.65 10.04 21.19
CA ASP A 131 13.83 10.45 22.34
C ASP A 131 14.13 9.65 23.60
N HIS A 132 14.70 8.45 23.47
CA HIS A 132 15.05 7.58 24.61
C HIS A 132 16.49 7.77 25.09
N GLU A 133 17.31 8.52 24.37
CA GLU A 133 18.68 8.86 24.78
C GLU A 133 18.69 10.19 25.53
#